data_d2e24fcf5b3f6abbaaed92c6102673da
#
_entry.id   d2e24fcf5b3f6abbaaed92c6102673da
#
_cell.length_a   1.000
_cell.length_b   1.000
_cell.length_c   1.000
_cell.angle_alpha   90.00
_cell.angle_beta   90.00
_cell.angle_gamma   90.00
#
_symmetry.space_group_name_H-M   'P 1'
#
loop_
_entity.id
_entity.type
_entity.pdbx_description
1 polymer ?
#
loop_
_entity_poly.entity_id
_entity_poly.type
_entity_poly.pdbx_seq_one_letter_code
_entity_poly.pdbx_strand_id
1 'polypeptide(L)'
;MDTMHTANVAAGPDPNDLLTAQQASDLLGVKQATLYTYVSRGWLHAVRSPSRRDHRYQRDEVESLRLRSTARHGHGALAASAMRWGQPVMDTAITEIDDAGPHYRGYLASDLVNHPGVYENVAELLWSGVLTDTPHTWPVEPFHVDLAEALNAMLQSGRTKPRMLRLFAIVCTALGGDTLADELRSGSIERFSRQMLFGFAGACGVIGPTGHFVMPEGERPLAQHVLRSMGVALNSHVEHAVNAALILAADHELSSGTFAA
;
A
#
# COMPACT_ATOMS: atom_id res chain seq x y z
N MET A 1 -23.78 37.65 -29.71
CA MET A 1 -22.30 37.70 -29.57
C MET A 1 -21.91 36.29 -29.14
N ASP A 2 -21.61 35.47 -30.17
CA ASP A 2 -21.19 34.09 -30.04
C ASP A 2 -19.76 34.03 -29.56
N THR A 3 -19.51 33.31 -28.47
CA THR A 3 -18.15 32.88 -28.13
C THR A 3 -18.09 31.36 -28.29
N MET A 4 -17.54 30.98 -29.42
CA MET A 4 -17.20 29.60 -29.77
C MET A 4 -16.29 28.96 -28.72
N HIS A 5 -16.80 27.84 -28.16
CA HIS A 5 -16.01 26.89 -27.41
C HIS A 5 -15.22 26.04 -28.40
N THR A 6 -13.96 26.37 -28.63
CA THR A 6 -13.06 25.53 -29.43
C THR A 6 -12.73 24.28 -28.61
N ALA A 7 -13.32 23.15 -29.01
CA ALA A 7 -12.93 21.82 -28.54
C ALA A 7 -11.44 21.59 -28.88
N ASN A 8 -10.64 21.34 -27.84
CA ASN A 8 -9.26 20.92 -27.99
C ASN A 8 -9.23 19.48 -28.57
N VAL A 9 -9.05 19.38 -29.87
CA VAL A 9 -8.79 18.10 -30.55
C VAL A 9 -7.41 17.66 -30.08
N ALA A 10 -7.34 16.56 -29.35
CA ALA A 10 -6.09 15.92 -28.96
C ALA A 10 -5.25 15.66 -30.22
N ALA A 11 -4.12 16.35 -30.32
CA ALA A 11 -3.15 16.13 -31.38
C ALA A 11 -2.69 14.65 -31.29
N GLY A 12 -2.74 13.94 -32.43
CA GLY A 12 -2.20 12.58 -32.52
C GLY A 12 -0.69 12.59 -32.17
N PRO A 13 -0.13 11.44 -31.79
CA PRO A 13 1.27 11.34 -31.37
C PRO A 13 2.21 11.92 -32.44
N ASP A 14 3.15 12.76 -31.99
CA ASP A 14 4.18 13.34 -32.87
C ASP A 14 4.95 12.19 -33.57
N PRO A 15 5.08 12.19 -34.90
CA PRO A 15 5.84 11.17 -35.61
C PRO A 15 7.28 10.98 -35.14
N ASN A 16 7.86 12.01 -34.48
CA ASN A 16 9.21 11.98 -33.92
C ASN A 16 9.28 11.24 -32.57
N ASP A 17 8.15 10.99 -31.91
CA ASP A 17 8.08 10.26 -30.65
C ASP A 17 7.83 8.76 -30.79
N LEU A 18 7.85 8.26 -32.01
CA LEU A 18 7.62 6.84 -32.30
C LEU A 18 8.93 6.08 -32.53
N LEU A 19 9.20 5.09 -31.68
CA LEU A 19 10.36 4.20 -31.78
C LEU A 19 10.09 3.00 -32.69
N THR A 20 11.11 2.52 -33.38
CA THR A 20 11.08 1.19 -34.01
C THR A 20 11.17 0.08 -32.98
N ALA A 21 10.86 -1.17 -33.38
CA ALA A 21 11.02 -2.33 -32.48
C ALA A 21 12.48 -2.49 -32.01
N GLN A 22 13.46 -2.19 -32.88
CA GLN A 22 14.87 -2.22 -32.49
C GLN A 22 15.19 -1.14 -31.46
N GLN A 23 14.82 0.12 -31.73
CA GLN A 23 15.05 1.23 -30.79
C GLN A 23 14.37 1.02 -29.43
N ALA A 24 13.14 0.50 -29.45
CA ALA A 24 12.43 0.18 -28.21
C ALA A 24 13.11 -0.96 -27.42
N SER A 25 13.58 -1.99 -28.13
CA SER A 25 14.32 -3.11 -27.52
C SER A 25 15.66 -2.66 -26.92
N ASP A 26 16.39 -1.82 -27.64
CA ASP A 26 17.67 -1.27 -27.20
C ASP A 26 17.47 -0.37 -25.97
N LEU A 27 16.43 0.46 -25.99
CA LEU A 27 16.10 1.36 -24.87
C LEU A 27 15.69 0.59 -23.60
N LEU A 28 14.99 -0.55 -23.75
CA LEU A 28 14.58 -1.43 -22.66
C LEU A 28 15.69 -2.39 -22.21
N GLY A 29 16.76 -2.54 -23.00
CA GLY A 29 17.81 -3.53 -22.74
C GLY A 29 17.33 -4.98 -22.89
N VAL A 30 16.32 -5.25 -23.77
CA VAL A 30 15.72 -6.58 -23.93
C VAL A 30 15.77 -7.05 -25.38
N LYS A 31 15.60 -8.35 -25.59
CA LYS A 31 15.46 -8.92 -26.95
C LYS A 31 14.10 -8.57 -27.55
N GLN A 32 14.02 -8.43 -28.88
CA GLN A 32 12.75 -8.14 -29.57
C GLN A 32 11.62 -9.13 -29.24
N ALA A 33 11.95 -10.41 -29.00
CA ALA A 33 10.97 -11.41 -28.58
C ALA A 33 10.30 -11.04 -27.23
N THR A 34 11.07 -10.44 -26.32
CA THR A 34 10.57 -9.94 -25.02
C THR A 34 9.69 -8.71 -25.22
N LEU A 35 10.06 -7.81 -26.16
CA LEU A 35 9.23 -6.66 -26.50
C LEU A 35 7.84 -7.10 -27.00
N TYR A 36 7.77 -8.11 -27.88
CA TYR A 36 6.50 -8.66 -28.35
C TYR A 36 5.68 -9.31 -27.21
N THR A 37 6.36 -9.92 -26.22
CA THR A 37 5.70 -10.43 -25.03
C THR A 37 5.08 -9.30 -24.19
N TYR A 38 5.74 -8.14 -24.10
CA TYR A 38 5.19 -6.98 -23.40
C TYR A 38 3.94 -6.43 -24.10
N VAL A 39 3.95 -6.43 -25.45
CA VAL A 39 2.77 -6.04 -26.24
C VAL A 39 1.61 -7.03 -26.03
N SER A 40 1.88 -8.34 -26.08
CA SER A 40 0.85 -9.36 -25.89
C SER A 40 0.23 -9.35 -24.49
N ARG A 41 0.97 -8.86 -23.48
CA ARG A 41 0.50 -8.68 -22.11
C ARG A 41 -0.15 -7.31 -21.85
N GLY A 42 -0.24 -6.45 -22.86
CA GLY A 42 -0.82 -5.11 -22.73
C GLY A 42 0.05 -4.12 -21.95
N TRP A 43 1.34 -4.41 -21.78
CA TRP A 43 2.28 -3.51 -21.09
C TRP A 43 2.84 -2.43 -22.01
N LEU A 44 2.77 -2.64 -23.33
CA LEU A 44 3.12 -1.70 -24.39
C LEU A 44 2.06 -1.77 -25.49
N HIS A 45 1.80 -0.65 -26.14
CA HIS A 45 0.90 -0.56 -27.29
C HIS A 45 1.70 -0.34 -28.57
N ALA A 46 1.42 -1.19 -29.58
CA ALA A 46 2.01 -1.06 -30.89
C ALA A 46 1.12 -0.21 -31.80
N VAL A 47 1.65 0.88 -32.31
CA VAL A 47 0.99 1.74 -33.28
C VAL A 47 1.38 1.29 -34.70
N ARG A 48 0.41 1.02 -35.59
CA ARG A 48 0.67 0.70 -36.98
C ARG A 48 1.03 1.98 -37.74
N SER A 49 2.16 1.99 -38.42
CA SER A 49 2.51 3.06 -39.36
C SER A 49 1.65 2.94 -40.62
N PRO A 50 1.04 4.04 -41.11
CA PRO A 50 0.21 4.00 -42.34
C PRO A 50 0.99 3.62 -43.59
N SER A 51 2.31 3.79 -43.60
CA SER A 51 3.16 3.64 -44.79
C SER A 51 4.11 2.44 -44.78
N ARG A 52 4.20 1.67 -43.68
CA ARG A 52 5.09 0.51 -43.53
C ARG A 52 4.43 -0.60 -42.71
N ARG A 53 4.77 -1.86 -42.99
CA ARG A 53 4.34 -3.04 -42.21
C ARG A 53 4.96 -3.13 -40.81
N ASP A 54 5.71 -2.09 -40.37
CA ASP A 54 6.46 -2.11 -39.12
C ASP A 54 5.63 -1.54 -37.97
N HIS A 55 5.68 -2.21 -36.83
CA HIS A 55 5.13 -1.71 -35.59
C HIS A 55 6.01 -0.59 -35.03
N ARG A 56 5.36 0.45 -34.52
CA ARG A 56 6.00 1.57 -33.83
C ARG A 56 5.50 1.60 -32.37
N TYR A 57 6.31 2.14 -31.51
CA TYR A 57 6.06 2.21 -30.07
C TYR A 57 6.21 3.64 -29.61
N GLN A 58 5.29 4.12 -28.78
CA GLN A 58 5.41 5.44 -28.20
C GLN A 58 6.62 5.47 -27.25
N ARG A 59 7.48 6.47 -27.42
CA ARG A 59 8.69 6.65 -26.61
C ARG A 59 8.34 6.69 -25.12
N ASP A 60 7.32 7.46 -24.75
CA ASP A 60 6.87 7.64 -23.36
C ASP A 60 6.46 6.31 -22.71
N GLU A 61 5.75 5.43 -23.43
CA GLU A 61 5.38 4.11 -22.93
C GLU A 61 6.61 3.22 -22.71
N VAL A 62 7.55 3.25 -23.67
CA VAL A 62 8.79 2.47 -23.59
C VAL A 62 9.66 2.96 -22.43
N GLU A 63 9.79 4.28 -22.27
CA GLU A 63 10.54 4.88 -21.16
C GLU A 63 9.87 4.59 -19.81
N SER A 64 8.54 4.68 -19.74
CA SER A 64 7.77 4.33 -18.54
C SER A 64 7.93 2.86 -18.15
N LEU A 65 8.00 1.96 -19.13
CA LEU A 65 8.24 0.54 -18.88
C LEU A 65 9.68 0.28 -18.44
N ARG A 66 10.66 0.98 -19.05
CA ARG A 66 12.06 0.94 -18.61
C ARG A 66 12.21 1.39 -17.17
N LEU A 67 11.56 2.49 -16.79
CA LEU A 67 11.57 3.01 -15.43
C LEU A 67 11.00 1.99 -14.43
N ARG A 68 9.86 1.36 -14.78
CA ARG A 68 9.28 0.28 -13.96
C ARG A 68 10.18 -0.95 -13.84
N SER A 69 10.99 -1.25 -14.85
CA SER A 69 11.95 -2.36 -14.78
C SER A 69 13.20 -1.99 -13.98
N THR A 70 13.61 -0.71 -14.05
CA THR A 70 14.77 -0.17 -13.33
C THR A 70 14.46 0.08 -11.84
N ALA A 71 13.18 0.31 -11.50
CA ALA A 71 12.71 0.41 -10.11
C ALA A 71 13.00 -0.86 -9.30
N ARG A 72 13.16 -2.01 -9.97
CA ARG A 72 13.63 -3.26 -9.35
C ARG A 72 15.12 -3.26 -9.00
N HIS A 73 15.88 -2.23 -9.40
CA HIS A 73 17.34 -2.15 -9.25
C HIS A 73 17.79 -0.93 -8.43
N GLY A 74 16.87 -0.28 -7.70
CA GLY A 74 17.17 0.81 -6.78
C GLY A 74 16.45 2.14 -7.07
N HIS A 75 16.00 2.79 -6.01
CA HIS A 75 15.15 3.99 -6.07
C HIS A 75 15.86 5.25 -6.57
N GLY A 76 17.19 5.35 -6.42
CA GLY A 76 17.97 6.52 -6.84
C GLY A 76 17.87 6.82 -8.34
N ALA A 77 17.86 5.78 -9.19
CA ALA A 77 17.72 5.95 -10.64
C ALA A 77 16.29 6.36 -11.02
N LEU A 78 15.28 5.88 -10.28
CA LEU A 78 13.89 6.25 -10.47
C LEU A 78 13.64 7.71 -10.08
N ALA A 79 14.14 8.13 -8.93
CA ALA A 79 14.03 9.50 -8.44
C ALA A 79 14.74 10.50 -9.38
N ALA A 80 15.94 10.17 -9.86
CA ALA A 80 16.66 10.99 -10.84
C ALA A 80 15.91 11.15 -12.17
N SER A 81 15.19 10.10 -12.58
CA SER A 81 14.34 10.15 -13.78
C SER A 81 13.05 10.96 -13.55
N ALA A 82 12.39 10.76 -12.42
CA ALA A 82 11.19 11.51 -12.04
C ALA A 82 11.45 13.02 -11.98
N MET A 83 12.59 13.42 -11.43
CA MET A 83 13.00 14.85 -11.40
C MET A 83 13.18 15.47 -12.77
N ARG A 84 13.60 14.71 -13.79
CA ARG A 84 13.70 15.21 -15.17
C ARG A 84 12.35 15.56 -15.79
N TRP A 85 11.28 14.88 -15.36
CA TRP A 85 9.93 15.04 -15.87
C TRP A 85 9.05 15.94 -14.99
N GLY A 86 9.63 16.56 -13.94
CA GLY A 86 8.89 17.40 -13.00
C GLY A 86 7.89 16.63 -12.13
N GLN A 87 8.06 15.31 -11.99
CA GLN A 87 7.25 14.50 -11.10
C GLN A 87 7.66 14.77 -9.64
N PRO A 88 6.73 14.83 -8.70
CA PRO A 88 7.05 15.03 -7.31
C PRO A 88 7.88 13.83 -6.79
N VAL A 89 8.98 14.15 -6.11
CA VAL A 89 9.84 13.17 -5.43
C VAL A 89 9.84 13.53 -3.96
N MET A 90 9.56 12.57 -3.11
CA MET A 90 9.63 12.71 -1.65
C MET A 90 10.65 11.71 -1.12
N ASP A 91 11.50 12.18 -0.24
CA ASP A 91 12.42 11.30 0.49
C ASP A 91 11.70 10.67 1.68
N THR A 92 12.03 9.41 1.95
CA THR A 92 11.59 8.70 3.15
C THR A 92 12.79 8.09 3.86
N ALA A 93 12.79 8.12 5.19
CA ALA A 93 13.75 7.42 6.04
C ALA A 93 13.12 6.20 6.73
N ILE A 94 11.91 5.80 6.30
CA ILE A 94 11.15 4.73 6.95
C ILE A 94 11.37 3.42 6.21
N THR A 95 11.06 3.36 4.92
CA THR A 95 11.16 2.13 4.13
C THR A 95 12.03 2.34 2.91
N GLU A 96 12.90 1.38 2.65
CA GLU A 96 13.69 1.22 1.45
C GLU A 96 13.42 -0.16 0.87
N ILE A 97 13.30 -0.29 -0.45
CA ILE A 97 13.15 -1.59 -1.12
C ILE A 97 14.33 -1.80 -2.05
N ASP A 98 15.06 -2.90 -1.84
CA ASP A 98 16.15 -3.33 -2.70
C ASP A 98 15.93 -4.77 -3.21
N ASP A 99 16.98 -5.39 -3.76
CA ASP A 99 16.91 -6.76 -4.29
C ASP A 99 16.70 -7.82 -3.20
N ALA A 100 17.00 -7.54 -1.94
CA ALA A 100 16.75 -8.42 -0.79
C ALA A 100 15.31 -8.32 -0.27
N GLY A 101 14.64 -7.19 -0.54
CA GLY A 101 13.28 -6.93 -0.12
C GLY A 101 13.11 -5.59 0.60
N PRO A 102 12.00 -5.39 1.30
CA PRO A 102 11.75 -4.17 2.06
C PRO A 102 12.61 -4.13 3.34
N HIS A 103 13.18 -2.94 3.58
CA HIS A 103 13.91 -2.61 4.81
C HIS A 103 13.12 -1.55 5.56
N TYR A 104 12.85 -1.77 6.82
CA TYR A 104 12.19 -0.83 7.72
C TYR A 104 13.24 -0.16 8.60
N ARG A 105 13.49 1.12 8.41
CA ARG A 105 14.52 1.88 9.10
C ARG A 105 15.90 1.18 9.09
N GLY A 106 16.22 0.54 7.95
CA GLY A 106 17.50 -0.17 7.73
C GLY A 106 17.49 -1.64 8.15
N TYR A 107 16.43 -2.16 8.76
CA TYR A 107 16.30 -3.57 9.10
C TYR A 107 15.53 -4.32 8.00
N LEU A 108 16.07 -5.41 7.49
CA LEU A 108 15.37 -6.24 6.50
C LEU A 108 14.08 -6.83 7.11
N ALA A 109 12.94 -6.62 6.45
CA ALA A 109 11.63 -7.03 7.00
C ALA A 109 11.53 -8.54 7.28
N SER A 110 12.17 -9.38 6.46
CA SER A 110 12.25 -10.83 6.71
C SER A 110 13.03 -11.19 7.97
N ASP A 111 14.04 -10.39 8.34
CA ASP A 111 14.81 -10.61 9.56
C ASP A 111 14.00 -10.20 10.80
N LEU A 112 13.20 -9.13 10.66
CA LEU A 112 12.27 -8.70 11.70
C LEU A 112 11.20 -9.75 12.05
N VAL A 113 10.81 -10.61 11.10
CA VAL A 113 9.90 -11.75 11.36
C VAL A 113 10.51 -12.73 12.36
N ASN A 114 11.84 -12.91 12.32
CA ASN A 114 12.58 -13.82 13.21
C ASN A 114 13.11 -13.11 14.47
N HIS A 115 12.87 -11.81 14.61
CA HIS A 115 13.21 -11.03 15.78
C HIS A 115 12.40 -11.52 17.00
N PRO A 116 12.95 -11.50 18.24
CA PRO A 116 12.23 -11.93 19.46
C PRO A 116 10.94 -11.14 19.73
N GLY A 117 10.81 -9.95 19.15
CA GLY A 117 9.64 -9.11 19.30
C GLY A 117 8.42 -9.57 18.52
N VAL A 118 7.36 -8.81 18.64
CA VAL A 118 6.09 -8.99 17.95
C VAL A 118 5.85 -7.82 17.00
N TYR A 119 4.76 -7.84 16.25
CA TYR A 119 4.39 -6.76 15.31
C TYR A 119 4.46 -5.36 15.96
N GLU A 120 4.07 -5.24 17.21
CA GLU A 120 4.10 -3.99 17.97
C GLU A 120 5.52 -3.41 18.07
N ASN A 121 6.56 -4.24 18.21
CA ASN A 121 7.95 -3.78 18.20
C ASN A 121 8.33 -3.19 16.84
N VAL A 122 7.83 -3.78 15.75
CA VAL A 122 8.08 -3.27 14.39
C VAL A 122 7.30 -1.99 14.12
N ALA A 123 6.07 -1.89 14.60
CA ALA A 123 5.30 -0.65 14.52
C ALA A 123 5.98 0.49 15.28
N GLU A 124 6.47 0.24 16.50
CA GLU A 124 7.24 1.23 17.27
C GLU A 124 8.55 1.61 16.55
N LEU A 125 9.24 0.65 15.93
CA LEU A 125 10.39 0.93 15.08
C LEU A 125 10.01 1.90 13.95
N LEU A 126 8.92 1.66 13.24
CA LEU A 126 8.48 2.51 12.14
C LEU A 126 8.13 3.93 12.63
N TRP A 127 7.46 4.07 13.75
CA TRP A 127 7.02 5.36 14.30
C TRP A 127 8.18 6.13 14.96
N SER A 128 8.91 5.50 15.88
CA SER A 128 9.92 6.15 16.72
C SER A 128 11.36 5.97 16.24
N GLY A 129 11.62 4.97 15.39
CA GLY A 129 12.99 4.56 15.00
C GLY A 129 13.68 3.65 16.01
N VAL A 130 12.99 3.19 17.06
CA VAL A 130 13.58 2.36 18.12
C VAL A 130 13.05 0.93 18.02
N LEU A 131 13.94 -0.03 17.85
CA LEU A 131 13.63 -1.47 17.92
C LEU A 131 14.05 -1.99 19.30
N THR A 132 13.15 -2.68 19.98
CA THR A 132 13.40 -3.32 21.27
C THR A 132 13.41 -4.85 21.13
N ASP A 133 14.30 -5.54 21.84
CA ASP A 133 14.46 -7.01 21.77
C ASP A 133 13.44 -7.77 22.65
N THR A 134 12.71 -7.08 23.50
CA THR A 134 11.69 -7.69 24.35
C THR A 134 10.32 -7.53 23.70
N PRO A 135 9.47 -8.59 23.66
CA PRO A 135 8.12 -8.47 23.17
C PRO A 135 7.37 -7.32 23.87
N HIS A 136 6.77 -6.47 23.06
CA HIS A 136 6.02 -5.31 23.53
C HIS A 136 4.56 -5.47 23.16
N THR A 137 3.66 -5.18 24.09
CA THR A 137 2.22 -5.18 23.87
C THR A 137 1.66 -3.80 24.18
N TRP A 138 0.66 -3.38 23.41
CA TRP A 138 0.01 -2.11 23.66
C TRP A 138 -1.16 -2.26 24.64
N PRO A 139 -1.35 -1.30 25.54
CA PRO A 139 -2.58 -1.24 26.30
C PRO A 139 -3.76 -1.00 25.35
N VAL A 140 -4.88 -1.66 25.63
CA VAL A 140 -6.12 -1.41 24.88
C VAL A 140 -6.72 -0.11 25.36
N GLU A 141 -6.67 0.90 24.53
CA GLU A 141 -7.33 2.19 24.77
C GLU A 141 -8.83 2.07 24.50
N PRO A 142 -9.69 2.64 25.36
CA PRO A 142 -11.12 2.67 25.09
C PRO A 142 -11.44 3.41 23.79
N PHE A 143 -12.34 2.87 23.00
CA PHE A 143 -12.88 3.61 21.87
C PHE A 143 -13.84 4.71 22.37
N HIS A 144 -13.74 5.90 21.80
CA HIS A 144 -14.63 7.03 22.12
C HIS A 144 -15.99 6.94 21.39
N VAL A 145 -16.15 5.96 20.51
CA VAL A 145 -17.39 5.65 19.80
C VAL A 145 -17.72 4.17 19.95
N ASP A 146 -19.00 3.81 19.87
CA ASP A 146 -19.41 2.42 19.85
C ASP A 146 -19.23 1.83 18.45
N LEU A 147 -18.02 1.30 18.19
CA LEU A 147 -17.72 0.62 16.91
C LEU A 147 -18.59 -0.63 16.72
N ALA A 148 -18.95 -1.33 17.80
CA ALA A 148 -19.80 -2.51 17.70
C ALA A 148 -21.20 -2.12 17.23
N GLU A 149 -21.78 -1.05 17.75
CA GLU A 149 -23.08 -0.54 17.31
C GLU A 149 -23.03 -0.09 15.83
N ALA A 150 -22.02 0.73 15.48
CA ALA A 150 -21.87 1.25 14.12
C ALA A 150 -21.72 0.14 13.06
N LEU A 151 -20.90 -0.87 13.36
CA LEU A 151 -20.68 -1.99 12.45
C LEU A 151 -21.87 -2.96 12.40
N ASN A 152 -22.52 -3.21 13.53
CA ASN A 152 -23.71 -4.06 13.60
C ASN A 152 -24.91 -3.43 12.89
N ALA A 153 -25.11 -2.11 13.01
CA ALA A 153 -26.18 -1.40 12.27
C ALA A 153 -26.02 -1.57 10.75
N MET A 154 -24.76 -1.56 10.28
CA MET A 154 -24.48 -1.81 8.88
C MET A 154 -24.78 -3.25 8.44
N LEU A 155 -24.49 -4.25 9.28
CA LEU A 155 -24.80 -5.65 9.00
C LEU A 155 -26.31 -5.87 8.86
N GLN A 156 -27.11 -5.25 9.72
CA GLN A 156 -28.58 -5.36 9.70
C GLN A 156 -29.20 -4.70 8.47
N SER A 157 -28.57 -3.66 7.93
CA SER A 157 -29.08 -2.92 6.75
C SER A 157 -28.74 -3.59 5.42
N GLY A 158 -27.81 -4.57 5.39
CA GLY A 158 -27.29 -5.18 4.17
C GLY A 158 -27.83 -6.59 3.89
N ARG A 159 -28.17 -6.87 2.62
CA ARG A 159 -28.55 -8.21 2.17
C ARG A 159 -27.36 -9.14 1.94
N THR A 160 -26.15 -8.63 1.95
CA THR A 160 -24.90 -9.37 1.68
C THR A 160 -23.84 -9.04 2.74
N LYS A 161 -22.97 -10.02 3.04
CA LYS A 161 -21.84 -9.77 3.94
C LYS A 161 -20.98 -8.62 3.38
N PRO A 162 -20.60 -7.64 4.22
CA PRO A 162 -19.78 -6.54 3.79
C PRO A 162 -18.37 -7.03 3.38
N ARG A 163 -17.76 -6.29 2.46
CA ARG A 163 -16.34 -6.52 2.12
C ARG A 163 -15.44 -5.90 3.20
N MET A 164 -14.30 -6.52 3.48
CA MET A 164 -13.35 -6.06 4.51
C MET A 164 -13.01 -4.57 4.38
N LEU A 165 -12.65 -4.11 3.17
CA LEU A 165 -12.32 -2.70 2.94
C LEU A 165 -13.44 -1.73 3.34
N ARG A 166 -14.70 -2.14 3.20
CA ARG A 166 -15.84 -1.32 3.62
C ARG A 166 -15.94 -1.24 5.15
N LEU A 167 -15.64 -2.33 5.85
CA LEU A 167 -15.57 -2.35 7.31
C LEU A 167 -14.44 -1.45 7.82
N PHE A 168 -13.27 -1.54 7.21
CA PHE A 168 -12.14 -0.68 7.55
C PHE A 168 -12.45 0.80 7.29
N ALA A 169 -13.11 1.14 6.19
CA ALA A 169 -13.53 2.50 5.92
C ALA A 169 -14.49 3.04 7.02
N ILE A 170 -15.37 2.20 7.56
CA ILE A 170 -16.25 2.59 8.67
C ILE A 170 -15.44 2.82 9.94
N VAL A 171 -14.50 1.93 10.27
CA VAL A 171 -13.60 2.10 11.41
C VAL A 171 -12.83 3.42 11.28
N CYS A 172 -12.25 3.69 10.10
CA CYS A 172 -11.56 4.96 9.85
C CYS A 172 -12.46 6.17 10.04
N THR A 173 -13.70 6.13 9.52
CA THR A 173 -14.63 7.25 9.62
C THR A 173 -15.12 7.44 11.06
N ALA A 174 -15.39 6.34 11.76
CA ALA A 174 -15.91 6.41 13.14
C ALA A 174 -14.84 6.89 14.14
N LEU A 175 -13.59 6.48 13.96
CA LEU A 175 -12.49 6.89 14.84
C LEU A 175 -11.84 8.21 14.40
N GLY A 176 -11.85 8.50 13.10
CA GLY A 176 -11.11 9.62 12.50
C GLY A 176 -11.76 10.99 12.59
N GLY A 177 -12.98 11.13 13.14
CA GLY A 177 -13.72 12.39 13.22
C GLY A 177 -12.92 13.56 13.83
N ASP A 178 -13.54 14.38 14.63
CA ASP A 178 -12.89 15.53 15.28
C ASP A 178 -11.69 15.14 16.16
N THR A 179 -11.68 13.89 16.65
CA THR A 179 -10.63 13.35 17.50
C THR A 179 -9.28 13.26 16.80
N LEU A 180 -9.23 12.91 15.52
CA LEU A 180 -7.97 12.84 14.77
C LEU A 180 -7.27 14.22 14.73
N ALA A 181 -8.02 15.29 14.52
CA ALA A 181 -7.47 16.63 14.51
C ALA A 181 -6.91 17.05 15.89
N ASP A 182 -7.51 16.59 16.96
CA ASP A 182 -7.03 16.84 18.34
C ASP A 182 -5.80 16.01 18.66
N GLU A 183 -5.77 14.73 18.29
CA GLU A 183 -4.61 13.86 18.47
C GLU A 183 -3.41 14.35 17.64
N LEU A 184 -3.61 14.79 16.39
CA LEU A 184 -2.54 15.41 15.59
C LEU A 184 -1.97 16.68 16.25
N ARG A 185 -2.83 17.51 16.85
CA ARG A 185 -2.40 18.74 17.54
C ARG A 185 -1.68 18.44 18.87
N SER A 186 -2.08 17.38 19.57
CA SER A 186 -1.47 16.97 20.84
C SER A 186 -0.21 16.13 20.69
N GLY A 187 0.09 15.67 19.47
CA GLY A 187 1.21 14.76 19.20
C GLY A 187 0.97 13.31 19.63
N SER A 188 -0.30 12.92 19.82
CA SER A 188 -0.67 11.55 20.26
C SER A 188 -1.06 10.65 19.09
N ILE A 189 -0.45 10.83 17.94
CA ILE A 189 -0.79 10.08 16.72
C ILE A 189 -0.58 8.57 16.89
N GLU A 190 0.43 8.15 17.67
CA GLU A 190 0.68 6.73 17.95
C GLU A 190 -0.49 6.09 18.70
N ARG A 191 -1.06 6.80 19.69
CA ARG A 191 -2.24 6.33 20.43
C ARG A 191 -3.42 6.11 19.48
N PHE A 192 -3.70 7.07 18.64
CA PHE A 192 -4.74 6.97 17.62
C PHE A 192 -4.48 5.80 16.64
N SER A 193 -3.24 5.64 16.21
CA SER A 193 -2.83 4.55 15.32
C SER A 193 -3.06 3.17 15.98
N ARG A 194 -2.76 3.01 17.26
CA ARG A 194 -3.03 1.79 18.00
C ARG A 194 -4.54 1.50 18.10
N GLN A 195 -5.36 2.52 18.38
CA GLN A 195 -6.83 2.38 18.37
C GLN A 195 -7.34 1.94 16.99
N MET A 196 -6.82 2.53 15.91
CA MET A 196 -7.17 2.14 14.54
C MET A 196 -6.84 0.67 14.26
N LEU A 197 -5.65 0.21 14.64
CA LEU A 197 -5.21 -1.17 14.45
C LEU A 197 -6.08 -2.16 15.24
N PHE A 198 -6.40 -1.84 16.49
CA PHE A 198 -7.34 -2.65 17.28
C PHE A 198 -8.76 -2.63 16.70
N GLY A 199 -9.20 -1.50 16.19
CA GLY A 199 -10.48 -1.37 15.50
C GLY A 199 -10.55 -2.26 14.25
N PHE A 200 -9.50 -2.31 13.44
CA PHE A 200 -9.39 -3.21 12.28
C PHE A 200 -9.37 -4.68 12.70
N ALA A 201 -8.59 -5.02 13.73
CA ALA A 201 -8.55 -6.38 14.26
C ALA A 201 -9.94 -6.84 14.73
N GLY A 202 -10.66 -5.99 15.49
CA GLY A 202 -12.02 -6.28 15.93
C GLY A 202 -13.02 -6.41 14.78
N ALA A 203 -12.89 -5.57 13.75
CA ALA A 203 -13.75 -5.60 12.57
C ALA A 203 -13.61 -6.89 11.74
N CYS A 204 -12.48 -7.59 11.83
CA CYS A 204 -12.32 -8.91 11.21
C CYS A 204 -13.38 -9.91 11.69
N GLY A 205 -13.87 -9.76 12.93
CA GLY A 205 -14.92 -10.61 13.48
C GLY A 205 -16.25 -10.53 12.72
N VAL A 206 -16.56 -9.38 12.14
CA VAL A 206 -17.82 -9.15 11.42
C VAL A 206 -17.98 -10.09 10.23
N ILE A 207 -16.90 -10.37 9.51
CA ILE A 207 -16.91 -11.29 8.36
C ILE A 207 -16.48 -12.71 8.74
N GLY A 208 -15.85 -12.87 9.89
CA GLY A 208 -15.44 -14.14 10.46
C GLY A 208 -16.63 -14.99 10.96
N PRO A 209 -16.34 -16.16 11.55
CA PRO A 209 -17.37 -17.02 12.15
C PRO A 209 -18.12 -16.37 13.31
N THR A 210 -17.52 -15.41 14.01
CA THR A 210 -18.13 -14.70 15.14
C THR A 210 -19.31 -13.84 14.67
N GLY A 211 -19.27 -13.30 13.44
CA GLY A 211 -20.37 -12.54 12.85
C GLY A 211 -20.65 -11.17 13.50
N HIS A 212 -19.77 -10.68 14.37
CA HIS A 212 -19.89 -9.39 15.04
C HIS A 212 -18.51 -8.77 15.31
N PHE A 213 -18.50 -7.48 15.65
CA PHE A 213 -17.28 -6.82 16.11
C PHE A 213 -16.79 -7.41 17.43
N VAL A 214 -15.51 -7.78 17.46
CA VAL A 214 -14.89 -8.35 18.66
C VAL A 214 -14.07 -7.28 19.36
N MET A 215 -14.48 -6.90 20.55
CA MET A 215 -13.74 -5.93 21.36
C MET A 215 -12.36 -6.49 21.75
N PRO A 216 -11.29 -5.69 21.59
CA PRO A 216 -9.99 -6.07 22.10
C PRO A 216 -10.05 -6.13 23.64
N GLU A 217 -9.37 -7.11 24.23
CA GLU A 217 -9.35 -7.35 25.67
C GLU A 217 -7.94 -7.66 26.16
N GLY A 218 -7.55 -6.99 27.22
CA GLY A 218 -6.28 -7.22 27.91
C GLY A 218 -5.06 -6.82 27.06
N GLU A 219 -3.89 -6.99 27.62
CA GLU A 219 -2.61 -6.74 26.97
C GLU A 219 -2.18 -7.98 26.19
N ARG A 220 -2.57 -8.04 24.92
CA ARG A 220 -2.24 -9.16 24.03
C ARG A 220 -1.68 -8.62 22.71
N PRO A 221 -0.78 -9.36 22.05
CA PRO A 221 -0.32 -8.99 20.70
C PRO A 221 -1.47 -8.83 19.71
N LEU A 222 -1.36 -7.88 18.80
CA LEU A 222 -2.36 -7.60 17.76
C LEU A 222 -2.71 -8.85 16.95
N ALA A 223 -1.71 -9.69 16.65
CA ALA A 223 -1.89 -10.96 15.96
C ALA A 223 -2.91 -11.88 16.68
N GLN A 224 -2.88 -11.93 18.01
CA GLN A 224 -3.84 -12.70 18.80
C GLN A 224 -5.25 -12.09 18.75
N HIS A 225 -5.36 -10.75 18.74
CA HIS A 225 -6.65 -10.08 18.57
C HIS A 225 -7.28 -10.40 17.21
N VAL A 226 -6.48 -10.37 16.12
CA VAL A 226 -6.93 -10.75 14.79
C VAL A 226 -7.44 -12.20 14.78
N LEU A 227 -6.67 -13.15 15.30
CA LEU A 227 -7.05 -14.56 15.36
C LEU A 227 -8.33 -14.80 16.15
N ARG A 228 -8.44 -14.17 17.32
CA ARG A 228 -9.64 -14.24 18.15
C ARG A 228 -10.87 -13.69 17.42
N SER A 229 -10.73 -12.56 16.76
CA SER A 229 -11.80 -11.95 15.98
C SER A 229 -12.26 -12.87 14.85
N MET A 230 -11.32 -13.54 14.20
CA MET A 230 -11.61 -14.51 13.16
C MET A 230 -12.10 -15.86 13.69
N GLY A 231 -12.22 -16.06 15.02
CA GLY A 231 -12.65 -17.31 15.62
C GLY A 231 -11.65 -18.46 15.42
N VAL A 232 -10.37 -18.15 15.21
CA VAL A 232 -9.30 -19.13 15.02
C VAL A 232 -8.69 -19.49 16.37
N ALA A 233 -8.53 -20.78 16.64
CA ALA A 233 -7.89 -21.26 17.86
C ALA A 233 -6.42 -20.81 17.90
N LEU A 234 -6.01 -20.25 19.04
CA LEU A 234 -4.65 -19.79 19.25
C LEU A 234 -3.70 -20.99 19.37
N ASN A 235 -2.67 -20.97 18.54
CA ASN A 235 -1.49 -21.83 18.69
C ASN A 235 -0.27 -21.07 18.16
N SER A 236 0.92 -21.47 18.61
CA SER A 236 2.17 -20.77 18.30
C SER A 236 2.47 -20.64 16.81
N HIS A 237 2.11 -21.62 15.99
CA HIS A 237 2.37 -21.59 14.55
C HIS A 237 1.47 -20.59 13.84
N VAL A 238 0.18 -20.60 14.15
CA VAL A 238 -0.80 -19.68 13.53
C VAL A 238 -0.55 -18.24 14.00
N GLU A 239 -0.22 -18.06 15.28
CA GLU A 239 0.14 -16.77 15.84
C GLU A 239 1.39 -16.20 15.16
N HIS A 240 2.45 -17.01 15.04
CA HIS A 240 3.66 -16.62 14.32
C HIS A 240 3.37 -16.26 12.85
N ALA A 241 2.54 -17.05 12.16
CA ALA A 241 2.19 -16.77 10.78
C ALA A 241 1.45 -15.45 10.60
N VAL A 242 0.50 -15.13 11.49
CA VAL A 242 -0.21 -13.84 11.46
C VAL A 242 0.71 -12.70 11.82
N ASN A 243 1.54 -12.87 12.84
CA ASN A 243 2.55 -11.87 13.23
C ASN A 243 3.52 -11.58 12.09
N ALA A 244 4.02 -12.61 11.41
CA ALA A 244 4.88 -12.48 10.23
C ALA A 244 4.17 -11.72 9.09
N ALA A 245 2.91 -12.04 8.81
CA ALA A 245 2.13 -11.36 7.80
C ALA A 245 1.93 -9.87 8.11
N LEU A 246 1.67 -9.53 9.38
CA LEU A 246 1.55 -8.14 9.83
C LEU A 246 2.87 -7.39 9.69
N ILE A 247 3.99 -8.01 10.08
CA ILE A 247 5.34 -7.43 9.95
C ILE A 247 5.69 -7.17 8.48
N LEU A 248 5.53 -8.18 7.62
CA LEU A 248 5.88 -8.05 6.20
C LEU A 248 5.01 -7.06 5.43
N ALA A 249 3.83 -6.73 5.94
CA ALA A 249 2.89 -5.77 5.38
C ALA A 249 2.82 -4.46 6.19
N ALA A 250 3.75 -4.23 7.12
CA ALA A 250 3.66 -3.10 8.04
C ALA A 250 3.84 -1.74 7.35
N ASP A 251 4.67 -1.69 6.30
CA ASP A 251 4.81 -0.51 5.46
C ASP A 251 5.07 -0.91 4.00
N HIS A 252 4.72 -0.04 3.08
CA HIS A 252 4.81 -0.27 1.64
C HIS A 252 5.26 0.98 0.89
N GLU A 253 6.20 1.72 1.47
CA GLU A 253 6.69 3.00 0.95
C GLU A 253 5.61 4.09 0.80
N LEU A 254 5.99 5.17 0.12
CA LEU A 254 5.11 6.30 -0.12
C LEU A 254 3.96 5.91 -1.06
N SER A 255 2.75 6.00 -0.57
CA SER A 255 1.54 5.77 -1.36
C SER A 255 1.11 7.04 -2.11
N SER A 256 0.21 6.89 -3.09
CA SER A 256 -0.41 8.04 -3.76
C SER A 256 -1.13 8.97 -2.78
N GLY A 257 -1.63 8.45 -1.65
CA GLY A 257 -2.23 9.24 -0.57
C GLY A 257 -1.22 10.17 0.11
N THR A 258 0.04 9.78 0.20
CA THR A 258 1.10 10.60 0.78
C THR A 258 1.37 11.86 -0.03
N PHE A 259 1.18 11.81 -1.37
CA PHE A 259 1.32 12.98 -2.23
C PHE A 259 0.06 13.88 -2.26
N ALA A 260 -1.06 13.39 -1.76
CA ALA A 260 -2.33 14.11 -1.73
C ALA A 260 -2.56 14.85 -0.40
N ALA A 261 -1.82 14.52 0.64
CA ALA A 261 -1.89 15.13 1.97
C ALA A 261 -1.00 16.38 2.07
#